data_0b884e0a01a376cabf21930b086946d3
#
_entry.id   0b884e0a01a376cabf21930b086946d3
#
_cell.length_a   1.000
_cell.length_b   1.000
_cell.length_c   1.000
_cell.angle_alpha   90.00
_cell.angle_beta   90.00
_cell.angle_gamma   90.00
#
_symmetry.space_group_name_H-M   'P 1'
#
loop_
_entity.id
_entity.type
_entity.pdbx_description
1 polymer ?
#
loop_
_entity_poly.entity_id
_entity_poly.type
_entity_poly.pdbx_seq_one_letter_code
_entity_poly.pdbx_strand_id
1 'polypeptide(L)'
;MIVGWFQGYKRKTKHPTGERLEKRKKKMKETEAQAKLSLKLQAYQYLKTKILNCEYRPNEFLNEQKLCAEMGNISRTPMRDALGRLEQEGLITILPKKGLMVSGITEEDVHSMFEMRLLVEPYALRTYGADIPREELEHFVRMMHEPDVIDDFCKADDDFHELLMSTLPNKYMRSAYDRITGLNTRFRIMTGKVSMINREQTCEEHLEILEPALKGDWNTAADALQKHLEIARDKAEGVIKVIRLW
;
A
#
# COMPACT_ATOMS: atom_id res chain seq x y z
N MET A 1 -62.48 -17.23 59.55
CA MET A 1 -62.97 -16.07 58.73
C MET A 1 -61.74 -15.26 58.39
N ILE A 2 -61.35 -15.27 57.14
CA ILE A 2 -60.81 -14.16 56.37
C ILE A 2 -60.46 -14.76 54.99
N VAL A 3 -61.15 -14.29 54.00
CA VAL A 3 -61.03 -14.65 52.57
C VAL A 3 -59.98 -13.75 51.99
N GLY A 4 -58.91 -14.32 51.43
CA GLY A 4 -57.83 -13.61 50.81
C GLY A 4 -57.91 -13.60 49.29
N TRP A 5 -57.77 -12.47 48.70
CA TRP A 5 -57.83 -12.15 47.30
C TRP A 5 -56.64 -12.68 46.50
N PHE A 6 -56.87 -13.54 45.47
CA PHE A 6 -55.90 -13.80 44.42
C PHE A 6 -56.33 -13.06 43.15
N GLN A 7 -55.77 -11.89 42.88
CA GLN A 7 -55.89 -11.21 41.62
C GLN A 7 -54.75 -11.64 40.67
N GLY A 8 -55.11 -12.37 39.61
CA GLY A 8 -54.21 -12.88 38.63
C GLY A 8 -53.62 -11.76 37.76
N TYR A 9 -52.30 -11.63 37.80
CA TYR A 9 -51.53 -10.76 36.91
C TYR A 9 -51.34 -11.44 35.55
N LYS A 10 -52.25 -11.21 34.58
CA LYS A 10 -52.09 -11.61 33.19
C LYS A 10 -51.01 -10.70 32.54
N ARG A 11 -49.75 -11.17 32.44
CA ARG A 11 -48.77 -10.56 31.57
C ARG A 11 -49.24 -10.68 30.12
N LYS A 12 -49.67 -9.57 29.53
CA LYS A 12 -49.90 -9.45 28.09
C LYS A 12 -48.52 -9.48 27.40
N THR A 13 -48.10 -10.63 26.91
CA THR A 13 -47.00 -10.73 25.96
C THR A 13 -47.44 -10.07 24.65
N LYS A 14 -47.03 -8.82 24.43
CA LYS A 14 -47.18 -8.16 23.12
C LYS A 14 -46.31 -8.89 22.11
N HIS A 15 -46.89 -9.72 21.26
CA HIS A 15 -46.21 -10.21 20.08
C HIS A 15 -45.75 -9.01 19.23
N PRO A 16 -44.53 -8.97 18.75
CA PRO A 16 -44.05 -7.86 17.92
C PRO A 16 -44.84 -7.86 16.62
N THR A 17 -45.45 -6.72 16.28
CA THR A 17 -46.18 -6.52 15.02
C THR A 17 -45.25 -6.81 13.83
N GLY A 18 -45.78 -7.33 12.71
CA GLY A 18 -44.99 -7.73 11.52
C GLY A 18 -43.99 -6.66 11.06
N GLU A 19 -44.38 -5.40 11.17
CA GLU A 19 -43.51 -4.24 10.84
C GLU A 19 -42.23 -4.14 11.71
N ARG A 20 -42.32 -4.55 12.98
CA ARG A 20 -41.17 -4.57 13.91
C ARG A 20 -40.21 -5.73 13.61
N LEU A 21 -40.72 -6.83 13.10
CA LEU A 21 -39.95 -7.99 12.64
C LEU A 21 -39.24 -7.68 11.32
N GLU A 22 -39.88 -6.98 10.40
CA GLU A 22 -39.26 -6.56 9.14
C GLU A 22 -38.15 -5.53 9.36
N LYS A 23 -38.37 -4.52 10.21
CA LYS A 23 -37.31 -3.56 10.60
C LYS A 23 -36.13 -4.24 11.26
N ARG A 24 -36.33 -5.26 12.10
CA ARG A 24 -35.26 -6.06 12.68
C ARG A 24 -34.48 -6.86 11.63
N LYS A 25 -35.18 -7.53 10.71
CA LYS A 25 -34.54 -8.28 9.61
C LYS A 25 -33.75 -7.39 8.68
N LYS A 26 -34.26 -6.19 8.35
CA LYS A 26 -33.54 -5.20 7.54
C LYS A 26 -32.28 -4.73 8.25
N LYS A 27 -32.34 -4.37 9.53
CA LYS A 27 -31.17 -3.93 10.33
C LYS A 27 -30.12 -5.05 10.49
N MET A 28 -30.55 -6.30 10.67
CA MET A 28 -29.61 -7.44 10.70
C MET A 28 -28.90 -7.63 9.36
N LYS A 29 -29.60 -7.55 8.22
CA LYS A 29 -28.99 -7.63 6.89
C LYS A 29 -28.00 -6.49 6.62
N GLU A 30 -28.32 -5.27 7.05
CA GLU A 30 -27.42 -4.11 6.95
C GLU A 30 -26.15 -4.30 7.80
N THR A 31 -26.30 -4.83 9.03
CA THR A 31 -25.15 -5.12 9.92
C THR A 31 -24.28 -6.24 9.37
N GLU A 32 -24.87 -7.31 8.81
CA GLU A 32 -24.14 -8.40 8.16
C GLU A 32 -23.41 -7.93 6.89
N ALA A 33 -24.02 -7.06 6.09
CA ALA A 33 -23.42 -6.47 4.91
C ALA A 33 -22.22 -5.57 5.29
N GLN A 34 -22.35 -4.75 6.33
CA GLN A 34 -21.29 -3.92 6.87
C GLN A 34 -20.12 -4.76 7.41
N ALA A 35 -20.41 -5.85 8.12
CA ALA A 35 -19.38 -6.77 8.63
C ALA A 35 -18.64 -7.50 7.49
N LYS A 36 -19.35 -7.92 6.43
CA LYS A 36 -18.75 -8.52 5.25
C LYS A 36 -17.88 -7.54 4.47
N LEU A 37 -18.29 -6.28 4.36
CA LEU A 37 -17.47 -5.23 3.73
C LEU A 37 -16.18 -5.00 4.54
N SER A 38 -16.26 -5.00 5.87
CA SER A 38 -15.11 -4.91 6.76
C SER A 38 -14.13 -6.08 6.58
N LEU A 39 -14.62 -7.33 6.53
CA LEU A 39 -13.78 -8.52 6.31
C LEU A 39 -13.09 -8.54 4.95
N LYS A 40 -13.77 -8.12 3.88
CA LYS A 40 -13.19 -7.96 2.55
C LYS A 40 -12.02 -6.97 2.57
N LEU A 41 -12.21 -5.82 3.22
CA LEU A 41 -11.16 -4.79 3.31
C LEU A 41 -9.99 -5.28 4.15
N GLN A 42 -10.26 -5.95 5.27
CA GLN A 42 -9.22 -6.55 6.11
C GLN A 42 -8.41 -7.60 5.35
N ALA A 43 -9.07 -8.49 4.60
CA ALA A 43 -8.40 -9.50 3.78
C ALA A 43 -7.51 -8.86 2.71
N TYR A 44 -8.03 -7.85 2.02
CA TYR A 44 -7.26 -7.11 1.04
C TYR A 44 -6.02 -6.45 1.65
N GLN A 45 -6.18 -5.71 2.75
CA GLN A 45 -5.06 -5.04 3.42
C GLN A 45 -4.02 -6.02 3.94
N TYR A 46 -4.45 -7.10 4.58
CA TYR A 46 -3.58 -8.15 5.09
C TYR A 46 -2.72 -8.77 3.99
N LEU A 47 -3.37 -9.20 2.90
CA LEU A 47 -2.66 -9.83 1.78
C LEU A 47 -1.75 -8.82 1.06
N LYS A 48 -2.24 -7.59 0.83
CA LYS A 48 -1.44 -6.54 0.21
C LYS A 48 -0.16 -6.25 0.99
N THR A 49 -0.25 -6.09 2.30
CA THR A 49 0.91 -5.87 3.16
C THR A 49 1.91 -7.02 3.05
N LYS A 50 1.45 -8.28 3.12
CA LYS A 50 2.34 -9.45 3.00
C LYS A 50 3.02 -9.56 1.64
N ILE A 51 2.32 -9.20 0.56
CA ILE A 51 2.89 -9.18 -0.79
C ILE A 51 3.90 -8.04 -0.93
N LEU A 52 3.56 -6.83 -0.48
CA LEU A 52 4.45 -5.68 -0.58
C LEU A 52 5.73 -5.87 0.24
N ASN A 53 5.65 -6.50 1.40
CA ASN A 53 6.80 -6.82 2.25
C ASN A 53 7.54 -8.10 1.81
N CYS A 54 7.17 -8.69 0.67
CA CYS A 54 7.72 -9.96 0.17
C CYS A 54 7.68 -11.12 1.17
N GLU A 55 6.76 -11.09 2.16
CA GLU A 55 6.46 -12.25 3.00
C GLU A 55 5.85 -13.37 2.15
N TYR A 56 4.99 -13.00 1.18
CA TYR A 56 4.65 -13.85 0.03
C TYR A 56 5.56 -13.43 -1.13
N ARG A 57 6.47 -14.32 -1.50
CA ARG A 57 7.53 -14.01 -2.47
C ARG A 57 6.98 -13.90 -3.89
N PRO A 58 7.58 -13.09 -4.76
CA PRO A 58 7.29 -13.10 -6.18
C PRO A 58 7.39 -14.53 -6.77
N ASN A 59 6.45 -14.88 -7.65
CA ASN A 59 6.26 -16.19 -8.24
C ASN A 59 5.86 -17.31 -7.24
N GLU A 60 5.55 -16.97 -5.98
CA GLU A 60 5.05 -17.93 -5.00
C GLU A 60 3.60 -18.30 -5.30
N PHE A 61 3.31 -19.61 -5.29
CA PHE A 61 1.94 -20.11 -5.38
C PHE A 61 1.25 -20.03 -4.04
N LEU A 62 0.09 -19.39 -4.01
CA LEU A 62 -0.74 -19.24 -2.82
C LEU A 62 -1.98 -20.14 -2.91
N ASN A 63 -2.42 -20.61 -1.75
CA ASN A 63 -3.61 -21.45 -1.64
C ASN A 63 -4.73 -20.69 -0.92
N GLU A 64 -5.87 -20.48 -1.61
CA GLU A 64 -7.03 -19.75 -1.07
C GLU A 64 -7.50 -20.28 0.28
N GLN A 65 -7.48 -21.62 0.47
CA GLN A 65 -7.92 -22.23 1.71
C GLN A 65 -6.97 -21.94 2.88
N LYS A 66 -5.65 -21.96 2.62
CA LYS A 66 -4.64 -21.56 3.61
C LYS A 66 -4.79 -20.10 3.99
N LEU A 67 -4.97 -19.20 3.01
CA LEU A 67 -5.19 -17.77 3.23
C LEU A 67 -6.44 -17.50 4.10
N CYS A 68 -7.54 -18.22 3.85
CA CYS A 68 -8.73 -18.15 4.69
C CYS A 68 -8.43 -18.58 6.13
N ALA A 69 -7.65 -19.65 6.33
CA ALA A 69 -7.28 -20.16 7.66
C ALA A 69 -6.39 -19.18 8.42
N GLU A 70 -5.40 -18.57 7.77
CA GLU A 70 -4.50 -17.55 8.35
C GLU A 70 -5.25 -16.34 8.87
N MET A 71 -6.39 -16.02 8.27
CA MET A 71 -7.25 -14.90 8.69
C MET A 71 -8.40 -15.34 9.62
N GLY A 72 -8.19 -16.37 10.43
CA GLY A 72 -9.20 -16.84 11.40
C GLY A 72 -10.37 -17.56 10.75
N ASN A 73 -10.13 -18.31 9.67
CA ASN A 73 -11.11 -19.06 8.91
C ASN A 73 -12.24 -18.20 8.30
N ILE A 74 -11.90 -17.05 7.76
CA ILE A 74 -12.89 -16.26 7.02
C ILE A 74 -13.47 -17.05 5.85
N SER A 75 -14.68 -16.71 5.45
CA SER A 75 -15.35 -17.39 4.31
C SER A 75 -14.66 -17.04 2.98
N ARG A 76 -14.83 -17.91 1.98
CA ARG A 76 -14.20 -17.74 0.66
C ARG A 76 -14.67 -16.48 -0.07
N THR A 77 -15.90 -16.02 0.16
CA THR A 77 -16.45 -14.85 -0.56
C THR A 77 -15.64 -13.56 -0.32
N PRO A 78 -15.44 -13.07 0.92
CA PRO A 78 -14.62 -11.88 1.16
C PRO A 78 -13.15 -12.08 0.74
N MET A 79 -12.63 -13.31 0.84
CA MET A 79 -11.28 -13.64 0.37
C MET A 79 -11.17 -13.47 -1.16
N ARG A 80 -12.10 -14.03 -1.94
CA ARG A 80 -12.10 -13.90 -3.41
C ARG A 80 -12.28 -12.48 -3.87
N ASP A 81 -13.11 -11.71 -3.18
CA ASP A 81 -13.26 -10.28 -3.45
C ASP A 81 -11.94 -9.53 -3.26
N ALA A 82 -11.20 -9.84 -2.18
CA ALA A 82 -9.89 -9.27 -1.91
C ALA A 82 -8.86 -9.69 -2.97
N LEU A 83 -8.83 -10.98 -3.32
CA LEU A 83 -7.96 -11.53 -4.35
C LEU A 83 -8.24 -10.91 -5.73
N GLY A 84 -9.50 -10.76 -6.13
CA GLY A 84 -9.87 -10.11 -7.38
C GLY A 84 -9.39 -8.65 -7.46
N ARG A 85 -9.39 -7.93 -6.33
CA ARG A 85 -8.84 -6.58 -6.26
C ARG A 85 -7.31 -6.58 -6.38
N LEU A 86 -6.62 -7.50 -5.72
CA LEU A 86 -5.17 -7.64 -5.83
C LEU A 86 -4.74 -8.03 -7.25
N GLU A 87 -5.53 -8.84 -7.95
CA GLU A 87 -5.31 -9.17 -9.37
C GLU A 87 -5.49 -7.95 -10.27
N GLN A 88 -6.52 -7.12 -10.05
CA GLN A 88 -6.70 -5.86 -10.77
C GLN A 88 -5.56 -4.86 -10.53
N GLU A 89 -4.91 -4.93 -9.37
CA GLU A 89 -3.71 -4.14 -9.04
C GLU A 89 -2.42 -4.78 -9.59
N GLY A 90 -2.49 -5.96 -10.22
CA GLY A 90 -1.32 -6.66 -10.77
C GLY A 90 -0.43 -7.33 -9.72
N LEU A 91 -0.87 -7.40 -8.45
CA LEU A 91 -0.09 -7.98 -7.36
C LEU A 91 -0.12 -9.51 -7.32
N ILE A 92 -1.15 -10.12 -7.89
CA ILE A 92 -1.28 -11.57 -8.05
C ILE A 92 -1.83 -11.89 -9.44
N THR A 93 -1.65 -13.14 -9.84
CA THR A 93 -2.26 -13.73 -11.05
C THR A 93 -3.09 -14.93 -10.65
N ILE A 94 -4.37 -14.96 -11.03
CA ILE A 94 -5.24 -16.11 -10.83
C ILE A 94 -5.10 -17.04 -12.03
N LEU A 95 -4.54 -18.23 -11.79
CA LEU A 95 -4.30 -19.23 -12.84
C LEU A 95 -5.43 -20.26 -12.85
N PRO A 96 -6.21 -20.36 -13.96
CA PRO A 96 -7.30 -21.32 -14.03
C PRO A 96 -6.82 -22.74 -13.72
N LYS A 97 -7.49 -23.41 -12.79
CA LYS A 97 -7.19 -24.78 -12.31
C LYS A 97 -5.83 -24.99 -11.60
N LYS A 98 -4.96 -23.97 -11.56
CA LYS A 98 -3.63 -24.04 -10.93
C LYS A 98 -3.54 -23.28 -9.61
N GLY A 99 -4.53 -22.42 -9.30
CA GLY A 99 -4.55 -21.62 -8.08
C GLY A 99 -4.19 -20.15 -8.36
N LEU A 100 -3.54 -19.52 -7.42
CA LEU A 100 -3.12 -18.11 -7.54
C LEU A 100 -1.62 -17.99 -7.24
N MET A 101 -0.99 -17.02 -7.85
CA MET A 101 0.45 -16.80 -7.75
C MET A 101 0.72 -15.31 -7.53
N VAL A 102 1.66 -14.99 -6.65
CA VAL A 102 2.16 -13.61 -6.51
C VAL A 102 2.86 -13.21 -7.81
N SER A 103 2.50 -12.06 -8.37
CA SER A 103 3.11 -11.59 -9.62
C SER A 103 4.62 -11.39 -9.43
N GLY A 104 5.40 -11.87 -10.40
CA GLY A 104 6.83 -11.60 -10.49
C GLY A 104 7.11 -10.11 -10.76
N ILE A 105 8.39 -9.77 -10.80
CA ILE A 105 8.87 -8.46 -11.27
C ILE A 105 9.79 -8.73 -12.44
N THR A 106 9.48 -8.14 -13.58
CA THR A 106 10.24 -8.29 -14.83
C THR A 106 11.16 -7.10 -15.04
N GLU A 107 12.10 -7.24 -15.97
CA GLU A 107 12.95 -6.13 -16.42
C GLU A 107 12.11 -4.98 -17.02
N GLU A 108 11.06 -5.33 -17.80
CA GLU A 108 10.12 -4.38 -18.37
C GLU A 108 9.33 -3.62 -17.29
N ASP A 109 8.94 -4.31 -16.21
CA ASP A 109 8.28 -3.66 -15.06
C ASP A 109 9.19 -2.62 -14.40
N VAL A 110 10.48 -2.94 -14.22
CA VAL A 110 11.47 -2.01 -13.64
C VAL A 110 11.69 -0.82 -14.56
N HIS A 111 11.85 -1.06 -15.86
CA HIS A 111 12.00 0.02 -16.84
C HIS A 111 10.78 0.96 -16.84
N SER A 112 9.57 0.40 -16.98
CA SER A 112 8.32 1.18 -17.02
C SER A 112 8.06 1.95 -15.72
N MET A 113 8.45 1.36 -14.59
CA MET A 113 8.36 2.03 -13.28
C MET A 113 9.23 3.28 -13.24
N PHE A 114 10.48 3.20 -13.66
CA PHE A 114 11.37 4.36 -13.67
C PHE A 114 10.98 5.39 -14.73
N GLU A 115 10.50 4.96 -15.89
CA GLU A 115 9.94 5.88 -16.90
C GLU A 115 8.80 6.71 -16.29
N MET A 116 7.87 6.09 -15.58
CA MET A 116 6.78 6.78 -14.92
C MET A 116 7.27 7.71 -13.80
N ARG A 117 8.24 7.28 -12.98
CA ARG A 117 8.82 8.10 -11.93
C ARG A 117 9.50 9.36 -12.49
N LEU A 118 10.31 9.20 -13.52
CA LEU A 118 11.01 10.29 -14.22
C LEU A 118 10.05 11.32 -14.83
N LEU A 119 8.86 10.89 -15.27
CA LEU A 119 7.84 11.80 -15.81
C LEU A 119 7.08 12.52 -14.70
N VAL A 120 6.72 11.83 -13.64
CA VAL A 120 5.76 12.33 -12.66
C VAL A 120 6.39 13.05 -11.48
N GLU A 121 7.49 12.51 -10.93
CA GLU A 121 8.09 13.07 -9.71
C GLU A 121 8.72 14.45 -9.94
N PRO A 122 9.57 14.69 -10.96
CA PRO A 122 10.11 16.02 -11.23
C PRO A 122 9.01 17.03 -11.62
N TYR A 123 7.99 16.58 -12.35
CA TYR A 123 6.83 17.41 -12.68
C TYR A 123 6.07 17.83 -11.41
N ALA A 124 5.78 16.89 -10.52
CA ALA A 124 5.07 17.19 -9.28
C ALA A 124 5.86 18.16 -8.40
N LEU A 125 7.15 17.92 -8.21
CA LEU A 125 8.00 18.78 -7.40
C LEU A 125 8.12 20.18 -7.99
N ARG A 126 8.32 20.31 -9.29
CA ARG A 126 8.42 21.63 -9.98
C ARG A 126 7.11 22.42 -9.92
N THR A 127 5.97 21.71 -9.98
CA THR A 127 4.66 22.38 -10.11
C THR A 127 4.00 22.62 -8.76
N TYR A 128 4.14 21.71 -7.82
CA TYR A 128 3.41 21.68 -6.55
C TYR A 128 4.32 21.62 -5.31
N GLY A 129 5.64 21.64 -5.50
CA GLY A 129 6.60 21.57 -4.39
C GLY A 129 6.41 22.67 -3.35
N ALA A 130 5.99 23.87 -3.78
CA ALA A 130 5.72 25.00 -2.88
C ALA A 130 4.63 24.71 -1.83
N ASP A 131 3.78 23.71 -2.06
CA ASP A 131 2.72 23.29 -1.13
C ASP A 131 3.23 22.25 -0.10
N ILE A 132 4.47 21.75 -0.23
CA ILE A 132 5.06 20.83 0.74
C ILE A 132 5.37 21.60 2.03
N PRO A 133 4.92 21.12 3.22
CA PRO A 133 5.23 21.77 4.47
C PRO A 133 6.73 21.87 4.71
N ARG A 134 7.22 23.08 5.01
CA ARG A 134 8.64 23.33 5.25
C ARG A 134 9.22 22.44 6.35
N GLU A 135 8.45 22.20 7.39
CA GLU A 135 8.84 21.37 8.53
C GLU A 135 9.17 19.92 8.12
N GLU A 136 8.44 19.38 7.14
CA GLU A 136 8.68 18.05 6.57
C GLU A 136 9.99 18.00 5.79
N LEU A 137 10.27 19.02 4.97
CA LEU A 137 11.56 19.14 4.26
C LEU A 137 12.73 19.23 5.26
N GLU A 138 12.62 20.05 6.29
CA GLU A 138 13.62 20.19 7.35
C GLU A 138 13.81 18.89 8.14
N HIS A 139 12.74 18.11 8.33
CA HIS A 139 12.83 16.80 8.97
C HIS A 139 13.70 15.83 8.14
N PHE A 140 13.44 15.74 6.83
CA PHE A 140 14.23 14.89 5.95
C PHE A 140 15.69 15.37 5.82
N VAL A 141 15.95 16.67 5.79
CA VAL A 141 17.34 17.19 5.81
C VAL A 141 18.09 16.69 7.04
N ARG A 142 17.48 16.81 8.24
CA ARG A 142 18.12 16.28 9.46
C ARG A 142 18.37 14.77 9.39
N MET A 143 17.41 14.02 8.86
CA MET A 143 17.54 12.57 8.69
C MET A 143 18.66 12.19 7.73
N MET A 144 18.80 12.89 6.59
CA MET A 144 19.81 12.58 5.58
C MET A 144 21.24 12.95 6.02
N HIS A 145 21.41 13.84 7.00
CA HIS A 145 22.73 14.13 7.61
C HIS A 145 23.21 13.03 8.56
N GLU A 146 22.34 12.14 8.99
CA GLU A 146 22.66 11.08 9.94
C GLU A 146 22.27 9.68 9.41
N PRO A 147 22.84 9.22 8.28
CA PRO A 147 22.43 7.99 7.59
C PRO A 147 22.53 6.72 8.46
N ASP A 148 23.45 6.72 9.42
CA ASP A 148 23.69 5.57 10.32
C ASP A 148 22.58 5.38 11.36
N VAL A 149 21.79 6.42 11.64
CA VAL A 149 20.67 6.40 12.62
C VAL A 149 19.36 5.92 11.96
N ILE A 150 19.33 5.77 10.64
CA ILE A 150 18.14 5.32 9.91
C ILE A 150 18.06 3.80 10.00
N ASP A 151 17.14 3.28 10.83
CA ASP A 151 16.94 1.84 11.03
C ASP A 151 16.49 1.13 9.75
N ASP A 152 15.46 1.65 9.08
CA ASP A 152 14.94 1.15 7.80
C ASP A 152 15.15 2.18 6.69
N PHE A 153 16.30 2.09 6.04
CA PHE A 153 16.68 3.02 4.99
C PHE A 153 15.76 2.92 3.76
N CYS A 154 15.32 1.71 3.41
CA CYS A 154 14.40 1.54 2.28
C CYS A 154 13.06 2.25 2.53
N LYS A 155 12.56 2.14 3.75
CA LYS A 155 11.33 2.84 4.13
C LYS A 155 11.51 4.36 4.16
N ALA A 156 12.62 4.85 4.70
CA ALA A 156 12.91 6.28 4.74
C ALA A 156 12.99 6.90 3.34
N ASP A 157 13.57 6.19 2.39
CA ASP A 157 13.61 6.60 0.98
C ASP A 157 12.22 6.56 0.32
N ASP A 158 11.41 5.51 0.57
CA ASP A 158 10.04 5.47 0.09
C ASP A 158 9.20 6.63 0.68
N ASP A 159 9.35 6.93 1.98
CA ASP A 159 8.66 8.03 2.67
C ASP A 159 9.12 9.40 2.11
N PHE A 160 10.40 9.56 1.74
CA PHE A 160 10.92 10.77 1.09
C PHE A 160 10.25 11.01 -0.26
N HIS A 161 10.24 10.02 -1.15
CA HIS A 161 9.57 10.16 -2.45
C HIS A 161 8.05 10.35 -2.29
N GLU A 162 7.43 9.73 -1.30
CA GLU A 162 6.01 9.94 -0.97
C GLU A 162 5.74 11.40 -0.55
N LEU A 163 6.65 12.01 0.25
CA LEU A 163 6.54 13.43 0.60
C LEU A 163 6.55 14.31 -0.65
N LEU A 164 7.48 14.09 -1.59
CA LEU A 164 7.55 14.88 -2.84
C LEU A 164 6.27 14.77 -3.68
N MET A 165 5.57 13.65 -3.58
CA MET A 165 4.32 13.39 -4.28
C MET A 165 3.07 13.78 -3.50
N SER A 166 3.19 14.15 -2.21
CA SER A 166 2.06 14.37 -1.30
C SER A 166 1.12 15.48 -1.75
N THR A 167 1.65 16.49 -2.41
CA THR A 167 0.93 17.69 -2.88
C THR A 167 0.34 17.56 -4.27
N LEU A 168 0.57 16.44 -4.98
CA LEU A 168 0.04 16.20 -6.32
C LEU A 168 -1.49 16.09 -6.31
N PRO A 169 -2.25 17.07 -6.86
CA PRO A 169 -3.70 17.11 -6.76
C PRO A 169 -4.41 16.18 -7.76
N ASN A 170 -3.71 15.74 -8.81
CA ASN A 170 -4.28 14.93 -9.86
C ASN A 170 -4.48 13.48 -9.38
N LYS A 171 -5.72 13.13 -9.03
CA LYS A 171 -6.08 11.79 -8.52
C LYS A 171 -5.71 10.64 -9.46
N TYR A 172 -5.68 10.86 -10.77
CA TYR A 172 -5.35 9.81 -11.75
C TYR A 172 -3.84 9.55 -11.77
N MET A 173 -3.03 10.62 -11.75
CA MET A 173 -1.58 10.51 -11.62
C MET A 173 -1.22 9.88 -10.28
N ARG A 174 -1.86 10.31 -9.19
CA ARG A 174 -1.67 9.74 -7.86
C ARG A 174 -1.98 8.24 -7.83
N SER A 175 -3.13 7.83 -8.37
CA SER A 175 -3.50 6.41 -8.41
C SER A 175 -2.55 5.56 -9.26
N ALA A 176 -2.00 6.11 -10.34
CA ALA A 176 -1.00 5.44 -11.14
C ALA A 176 0.33 5.34 -10.39
N TYR A 177 0.74 6.40 -9.71
CA TYR A 177 1.96 6.45 -8.90
C TYR A 177 1.91 5.45 -7.72
N ASP A 178 0.80 5.36 -7.00
CA ASP A 178 0.62 4.40 -5.89
C ASP A 178 0.85 2.94 -6.31
N ARG A 179 0.56 2.60 -7.58
CA ARG A 179 0.82 1.25 -8.12
C ARG A 179 2.30 0.99 -8.31
N ILE A 180 3.03 1.95 -8.87
CA ILE A 180 4.47 1.79 -9.12
C ILE A 180 5.28 1.89 -7.83
N THR A 181 4.84 2.64 -6.83
CA THR A 181 5.48 2.67 -5.49
C THR A 181 5.47 1.28 -4.86
N GLY A 182 4.34 0.56 -4.92
CA GLY A 182 4.29 -0.83 -4.44
C GLY A 182 5.23 -1.77 -5.20
N LEU A 183 5.43 -1.57 -6.50
CA LEU A 183 6.39 -2.32 -7.29
C LEU A 183 7.83 -1.98 -6.86
N ASN A 184 8.14 -0.70 -6.67
CA ASN A 184 9.46 -0.23 -6.22
C ASN A 184 9.83 -0.83 -4.86
N THR A 185 8.92 -0.77 -3.88
CA THR A 185 9.14 -1.34 -2.54
C THR A 185 9.45 -2.84 -2.63
N ARG A 186 8.66 -3.61 -3.38
CA ARG A 186 8.90 -5.05 -3.60
C ARG A 186 10.24 -5.31 -4.27
N PHE A 187 10.57 -4.56 -5.32
CA PHE A 187 11.83 -4.68 -6.03
C PHE A 187 13.02 -4.46 -5.08
N ARG A 188 12.97 -3.41 -4.25
CA ARG A 188 14.01 -3.07 -3.28
C ARG A 188 14.17 -4.13 -2.19
N ILE A 189 13.08 -4.67 -1.65
CA ILE A 189 13.13 -5.76 -0.67
C ILE A 189 13.77 -7.01 -1.29
N MET A 190 13.38 -7.36 -2.53
CA MET A 190 13.95 -8.51 -3.25
C MET A 190 15.44 -8.35 -3.51
N THR A 191 15.87 -7.15 -3.85
CA THR A 191 17.24 -6.84 -4.25
C THR A 191 18.13 -6.44 -3.09
N GLY A 192 17.57 -6.19 -1.91
CA GLY A 192 18.24 -5.63 -0.74
C GLY A 192 19.46 -6.42 -0.25
N LYS A 193 19.60 -7.69 -0.64
CA LYS A 193 20.80 -8.51 -0.41
C LYS A 193 21.85 -8.38 -1.53
N VAL A 194 21.45 -7.92 -2.70
CA VAL A 194 22.28 -7.83 -3.91
C VAL A 194 22.66 -6.36 -4.21
N SER A 195 21.73 -5.45 -3.94
CA SER A 195 21.92 -4.02 -4.07
C SER A 195 22.63 -3.50 -2.82
N MET A 196 23.92 -3.27 -2.92
CA MET A 196 24.61 -2.40 -1.96
C MET A 196 24.10 -0.98 -2.20
N ILE A 197 22.99 -0.62 -1.56
CA ILE A 197 22.56 0.77 -1.47
C ILE A 197 23.67 1.49 -0.72
N ASN A 198 24.39 2.32 -1.41
CA ASN A 198 25.33 3.23 -0.76
C ASN A 198 24.48 4.30 -0.08
N ARG A 199 24.21 4.12 1.23
CA ARG A 199 23.38 5.00 2.03
C ARG A 199 23.90 6.44 2.00
N GLU A 200 25.22 6.62 2.17
CA GLU A 200 25.86 7.93 2.14
C GLU A 200 25.59 8.63 0.81
N GLN A 201 25.88 7.97 -0.32
CA GLN A 201 25.62 8.54 -1.64
C GLN A 201 24.15 8.88 -1.87
N THR A 202 23.22 8.02 -1.44
CA THR A 202 21.78 8.28 -1.61
C THR A 202 21.34 9.47 -0.74
N CYS A 203 21.86 9.59 0.49
CA CYS A 203 21.58 10.74 1.33
C CYS A 203 22.14 12.05 0.73
N GLU A 204 23.33 12.02 0.15
CA GLU A 204 23.90 13.16 -0.57
C GLU A 204 23.02 13.57 -1.76
N GLU A 205 22.59 12.60 -2.58
CA GLU A 205 21.67 12.84 -3.70
C GLU A 205 20.32 13.44 -3.21
N HIS A 206 19.79 12.98 -2.05
CA HIS A 206 18.57 13.55 -1.48
C HIS A 206 18.80 14.97 -0.93
N LEU A 207 19.95 15.26 -0.34
CA LEU A 207 20.30 16.63 0.09
C LEU A 207 20.42 17.59 -1.09
N GLU A 208 20.97 17.15 -2.25
CA GLU A 208 20.98 17.93 -3.48
C GLU A 208 19.55 18.34 -3.94
N ILE A 209 18.50 17.57 -3.58
CA ILE A 209 17.10 17.88 -3.85
C ILE A 209 16.53 18.81 -2.77
N LEU A 210 16.77 18.48 -1.51
CA LEU A 210 16.13 19.13 -0.35
C LEU A 210 16.64 20.56 -0.12
N GLU A 211 17.95 20.82 -0.33
CA GLU A 211 18.54 22.13 -0.08
C GLU A 211 18.00 23.23 -1.02
N PRO A 212 17.88 23.02 -2.35
CA PRO A 212 17.19 23.98 -3.22
C PRO A 212 15.70 24.11 -2.88
N ALA A 213 15.02 23.01 -2.56
CA ALA A 213 13.61 23.02 -2.17
C ALA A 213 13.35 23.91 -0.95
N LEU A 214 14.22 23.85 0.08
CA LEU A 214 14.15 24.73 1.25
C LEU A 214 14.35 26.20 0.93
N LYS A 215 15.06 26.51 -0.16
CA LYS A 215 15.26 27.89 -0.67
C LYS A 215 14.12 28.33 -1.60
N GLY A 216 13.15 27.46 -1.90
CA GLY A 216 12.07 27.73 -2.84
C GLY A 216 12.47 27.59 -4.31
N ASP A 217 13.67 27.05 -4.59
CA ASP A 217 14.13 26.79 -5.96
C ASP A 217 13.68 25.41 -6.42
N TRP A 218 12.41 25.32 -6.77
CA TRP A 218 11.75 24.08 -7.19
C TRP A 218 12.25 23.55 -8.53
N ASN A 219 12.80 24.43 -9.39
CA ASN A 219 13.39 24.00 -10.66
C ASN A 219 14.68 23.21 -10.41
N THR A 220 15.60 23.78 -9.66
CA THR A 220 16.86 23.12 -9.31
C THR A 220 16.61 21.83 -8.52
N ALA A 221 15.66 21.84 -7.57
CA ALA A 221 15.26 20.65 -6.83
C ALA A 221 14.72 19.53 -7.74
N ALA A 222 13.87 19.88 -8.72
CA ALA A 222 13.32 18.92 -9.67
C ALA A 222 14.38 18.36 -10.65
N ASP A 223 15.34 19.18 -11.06
CA ASP A 223 16.45 18.74 -11.92
C ASP A 223 17.37 17.78 -11.14
N ALA A 224 17.64 18.06 -9.86
CA ALA A 224 18.38 17.15 -8.98
C ALA A 224 17.64 15.83 -8.77
N LEU A 225 16.30 15.88 -8.57
CA LEU A 225 15.45 14.69 -8.45
C LEU A 225 15.48 13.85 -9.74
N GLN A 226 15.41 14.47 -10.90
CA GLN A 226 15.53 13.76 -12.17
C GLN A 226 16.88 13.00 -12.26
N LYS A 227 17.99 13.67 -11.95
CA LYS A 227 19.32 13.06 -11.94
C LYS A 227 19.41 11.88 -10.97
N HIS A 228 18.87 12.04 -9.75
CA HIS A 228 18.77 10.97 -8.76
C HIS A 228 18.02 9.75 -9.31
N LEU A 229 16.86 9.96 -9.92
CA LEU A 229 16.04 8.89 -10.50
C LEU A 229 16.73 8.19 -11.69
N GLU A 230 17.51 8.92 -12.51
CA GLU A 230 18.31 8.34 -13.59
C GLU A 230 19.39 7.41 -13.02
N ILE A 231 20.10 7.83 -11.99
CA ILE A 231 21.11 7.00 -11.28
C ILE A 231 20.44 5.75 -10.67
N ALA A 232 19.29 5.93 -10.01
CA ALA A 232 18.55 4.83 -9.40
C ALA A 232 18.04 3.83 -10.45
N ARG A 233 17.56 4.30 -11.61
CA ARG A 233 17.17 3.46 -12.75
C ARG A 233 18.33 2.61 -13.23
N ASP A 234 19.47 3.22 -13.52
CA ASP A 234 20.62 2.52 -14.08
C ASP A 234 21.14 1.44 -13.11
N LYS A 235 21.14 1.73 -11.81
CA LYS A 235 21.43 0.73 -10.76
C LYS A 235 20.40 -0.41 -10.75
N ALA A 236 19.11 -0.09 -10.81
CA ALA A 236 18.04 -1.07 -10.78
C ALA A 236 18.04 -2.00 -12.01
N GLU A 237 18.24 -1.45 -13.21
CA GLU A 237 18.37 -2.22 -14.45
C GLU A 237 19.60 -3.14 -14.44
N GLY A 238 20.69 -2.72 -13.81
CA GLY A 238 21.86 -3.56 -13.59
C GLY A 238 21.55 -4.76 -12.68
N VAL A 239 20.86 -4.49 -11.58
CA VAL A 239 20.51 -5.52 -10.56
C VAL A 239 19.51 -6.54 -11.11
N ILE A 240 18.45 -6.12 -11.80
CA ILE A 240 17.43 -7.05 -12.32
C ILE A 240 18.01 -8.05 -13.33
N LYS A 241 18.99 -7.63 -14.13
CA LYS A 241 19.69 -8.50 -15.08
C LYS A 241 20.47 -9.60 -14.36
N VAL A 242 21.09 -9.28 -13.23
CA VAL A 242 21.85 -10.26 -12.42
C VAL A 242 20.90 -11.26 -11.73
N ILE A 243 19.79 -10.79 -11.17
CA ILE A 243 18.82 -11.66 -10.47
C ILE A 243 18.17 -12.67 -11.43
N ARG A 244 17.98 -12.35 -12.68
CA ARG A 244 17.46 -13.25 -13.72
C ARG A 244 18.35 -14.45 -14.01
N LEU A 245 19.60 -14.43 -13.56
CA LEU A 245 20.58 -15.52 -13.73
C LEU A 245 20.49 -16.57 -12.62
N TRP A 246 19.60 -16.39 -11.62
CA TRP A 246 19.31 -17.31 -10.53
C TRP A 246 17.86 -17.81 -10.60
#